data_11a60f459ec9497beac9fb9836c4a178
#
_entry.id   11a60f459ec9497beac9fb9836c4a178
#
_cell.length_a   1.000
_cell.length_b   1.000
_cell.length_c   1.000
_cell.angle_alpha   90.00
_cell.angle_beta   90.00
_cell.angle_gamma   90.00
#
_symmetry.space_group_name_H-M   'P 1'
#
loop_
_entity.id
_entity.type
_entity.pdbx_description
1 polymer ?
#
loop_
_entity_poly.entity_id
_entity_poly.type
_entity_poly.pdbx_seq_one_letter_code
_entity_poly.pdbx_strand_id
1 'polypeptide(L)'
;ENEIKNTQLAQYEYILDDKPLLEKKLIVSKIISEKIHPSINVIELNLENGIKVFLKQTKNNINSFEFTAQSLGGYSHASLDEYHSVKSTDDLINYWLGYGSFSKSEIKNKIDEQTEVNMWFSRFYEGFNGSAKTENAEELFKLIYLRFSPLEIDKVVFQNYISFLEEEKRNEKLNNKDEFSTKVFEELCKNHNRCKSTKFEDLSKIKINSIKDFYNDRFADSSDFVFSFVGDFEIDDMKFYIQKYLGSLPNINRKESYIDNNIILNGRSTFEVKKNTENKASISYVFSSKFTNLAKNRATIYLANTILNRL
;
A
#
# COMPACT_ATOMS: atom_id res chain seq x y z
N GLU A 1 16.74 3.84 -37.75
CA GLU A 1 18.12 4.05 -37.28
C GLU A 1 18.73 5.34 -37.80
N ASN A 2 18.51 5.73 -39.07
CA ASN A 2 19.11 6.95 -39.66
C ASN A 2 18.48 8.26 -39.17
N GLU A 3 17.19 8.28 -38.79
CA GLU A 3 16.54 9.46 -38.23
C GLU A 3 17.06 9.80 -36.84
N ILE A 4 17.37 8.81 -36.00
CA ILE A 4 17.90 9.00 -34.66
C ILE A 4 19.32 9.57 -34.67
N LYS A 5 20.14 9.23 -35.68
CA LYS A 5 21.54 9.71 -35.80
C LYS A 5 21.65 11.20 -36.18
N ASN A 6 20.62 11.77 -36.76
CA ASN A 6 20.63 13.16 -37.25
C ASN A 6 19.82 14.12 -36.38
N THR A 7 19.18 13.64 -35.32
CA THR A 7 18.44 14.51 -34.39
C THR A 7 19.46 15.12 -33.40
N GLN A 8 19.76 16.40 -33.53
CA GLN A 8 20.45 17.15 -32.46
C GLN A 8 19.50 17.20 -31.26
N LEU A 9 19.77 16.33 -30.29
CA LEU A 9 19.07 16.41 -28.99
C LEU A 9 19.50 17.72 -28.32
N ALA A 10 18.57 18.61 -28.09
CA ALA A 10 18.79 19.77 -27.24
C ALA A 10 19.25 19.27 -25.86
N GLN A 11 20.27 19.91 -25.30
CA GLN A 11 20.72 19.61 -23.95
C GLN A 11 19.52 19.79 -23.01
N TYR A 12 19.17 18.74 -22.27
CA TYR A 12 18.06 18.81 -21.30
C TYR A 12 18.48 19.77 -20.19
N GLU A 13 17.95 21.00 -20.23
CA GLU A 13 18.11 21.96 -19.15
C GLU A 13 17.20 21.54 -18.00
N TYR A 14 17.81 21.06 -16.95
CA TYR A 14 17.13 20.72 -15.72
C TYR A 14 16.73 22.01 -15.00
N ILE A 15 15.47 22.42 -15.17
CA ILE A 15 14.90 23.51 -14.38
C ILE A 15 14.57 22.92 -13.00
N LEU A 16 15.39 23.24 -11.98
CA LEU A 16 15.04 23.01 -10.59
C LEU A 16 13.76 23.81 -10.31
N ASP A 17 12.65 23.11 -10.21
CA ASP A 17 11.40 23.69 -9.75
C ASP A 17 11.48 23.88 -8.23
N ASP A 18 11.65 25.14 -7.79
CA ASP A 18 11.74 25.52 -6.37
C ASP A 18 10.39 25.47 -5.65
N LYS A 19 9.33 25.02 -6.31
CA LYS A 19 8.00 24.88 -5.73
C LYS A 19 8.05 23.99 -4.48
N PRO A 20 7.63 24.49 -3.30
CA PRO A 20 7.64 23.69 -2.09
C PRO A 20 6.64 22.52 -2.18
N LEU A 21 6.93 21.40 -1.51
CA LEU A 21 6.03 20.24 -1.48
C LEU A 21 4.63 20.58 -0.97
N LEU A 22 4.52 21.56 -0.07
CA LEU A 22 3.25 22.06 0.45
C LEU A 22 3.26 23.59 0.49
N GLU A 23 2.33 24.20 -0.22
CA GLU A 23 2.11 25.66 -0.22
C GLU A 23 1.00 26.08 0.76
N LYS A 24 0.13 25.12 1.13
CA LYS A 24 -1.03 25.39 1.96
C LYS A 24 -0.63 25.55 3.43
N LYS A 25 -1.16 26.59 4.08
CA LYS A 25 -1.07 26.72 5.54
C LYS A 25 -1.88 25.60 6.19
N LEU A 26 -1.21 24.78 6.97
CA LEU A 26 -1.84 23.66 7.67
C LEU A 26 -2.55 24.14 8.95
N ILE A 27 -3.67 23.49 9.27
CA ILE A 27 -4.40 23.71 10.51
C ILE A 27 -3.90 22.70 11.52
N VAL A 28 -3.12 23.17 12.50
CA VAL A 28 -2.55 22.29 13.53
C VAL A 28 -3.65 21.75 14.44
N SER A 29 -3.73 20.45 14.61
CA SER A 29 -4.62 19.79 15.57
C SER A 29 -3.88 19.42 16.85
N LYS A 30 -4.60 19.37 17.97
CA LYS A 30 -3.99 19.10 19.27
C LYS A 30 -3.90 17.61 19.56
N ILE A 31 -2.87 17.21 20.30
CA ILE A 31 -2.84 15.94 21.04
C ILE A 31 -3.77 16.10 22.24
N ILE A 32 -4.86 15.33 22.26
CA ILE A 32 -5.86 15.39 23.35
C ILE A 32 -5.62 14.36 24.45
N SER A 33 -4.83 13.33 24.17
CA SER A 33 -4.37 12.39 25.20
C SER A 33 -3.03 11.77 24.86
N GLU A 34 -2.26 11.48 25.91
CA GLU A 34 -0.99 10.78 25.85
C GLU A 34 -0.99 9.67 26.91
N LYS A 35 -0.62 8.46 26.49
CA LYS A 35 -0.52 7.30 27.37
C LYS A 35 0.78 6.57 27.12
N ILE A 36 1.54 6.31 28.18
CA ILE A 36 2.78 5.54 28.11
C ILE A 36 2.47 4.07 28.41
N HIS A 37 3.03 3.16 27.63
CA HIS A 37 3.00 1.71 27.81
C HIS A 37 4.40 1.23 28.21
N PRO A 38 4.75 1.22 29.52
CA PRO A 38 6.14 1.01 29.96
C PRO A 38 6.69 -0.39 29.57
N SER A 39 5.84 -1.42 29.58
CA SER A 39 6.26 -2.80 29.29
C SER A 39 6.83 -3.01 27.89
N ILE A 40 6.48 -2.14 26.95
CA ILE A 40 6.91 -2.22 25.55
C ILE A 40 7.60 -0.94 25.07
N ASN A 41 7.75 0.04 25.96
CA ASN A 41 8.33 1.37 25.70
C ASN A 41 7.68 2.06 24.50
N VAL A 42 6.35 2.24 24.56
CA VAL A 42 5.54 2.87 23.51
C VAL A 42 4.75 4.02 24.11
N ILE A 43 4.69 5.14 23.39
CA ILE A 43 3.82 6.28 23.69
C ILE A 43 2.64 6.21 22.73
N GLU A 44 1.42 6.19 23.25
CA GLU A 44 0.16 6.31 22.53
C GLU A 44 -0.34 7.75 22.58
N LEU A 45 -0.60 8.33 21.42
CA LEU A 45 -1.14 9.67 21.28
C LEU A 45 -2.51 9.57 20.57
N ASN A 46 -3.49 10.35 21.04
CA ASN A 46 -4.73 10.54 20.33
C ASN A 46 -4.87 12.01 19.93
N LEU A 47 -5.18 12.27 18.68
CA LEU A 47 -5.37 13.60 18.14
C LEU A 47 -6.85 14.00 18.16
N GLU A 48 -7.11 15.29 18.18
CA GLU A 48 -8.46 15.86 18.16
C GLU A 48 -9.25 15.45 16.88
N ASN A 49 -8.55 15.22 15.76
CA ASN A 49 -9.16 14.72 14.51
C ASN A 49 -9.42 13.20 14.50
N GLY A 50 -9.22 12.50 15.60
CA GLY A 50 -9.49 11.06 15.75
C GLY A 50 -8.32 10.14 15.47
N ILE A 51 -7.27 10.61 14.80
CA ILE A 51 -6.07 9.82 14.50
C ILE A 51 -5.42 9.33 15.80
N LYS A 52 -5.04 8.05 15.80
CA LYS A 52 -4.23 7.43 16.85
C LYS A 52 -2.81 7.22 16.36
N VAL A 53 -1.83 7.55 17.20
CA VAL A 53 -0.41 7.41 16.88
C VAL A 53 0.32 6.64 17.97
N PHE A 54 1.14 5.68 17.59
CA PHE A 54 2.08 4.99 18.47
C PHE A 54 3.51 5.40 18.12
N LEU A 55 4.26 5.82 19.11
CA LEU A 55 5.68 6.16 18.99
C LEU A 55 6.52 5.16 19.78
N LYS A 56 7.50 4.56 19.12
CA LYS A 56 8.50 3.71 19.75
C LYS A 56 9.91 4.15 19.38
N GLN A 57 10.54 4.88 20.27
CA GLN A 57 11.95 5.24 20.10
C GLN A 57 12.86 4.02 20.32
N THR A 58 13.81 3.80 19.40
CA THR A 58 14.79 2.72 19.46
C THR A 58 16.06 3.10 18.72
N LYS A 59 17.19 2.58 19.13
CA LYS A 59 18.50 2.78 18.49
C LYS A 59 18.91 1.62 17.58
N ASN A 60 18.00 0.72 17.21
CA ASN A 60 18.30 -0.43 16.35
C ASN A 60 18.78 0.01 14.96
N ASN A 61 18.13 1.04 14.40
CA ASN A 61 18.55 1.69 13.16
C ASN A 61 18.91 3.14 13.50
N ILE A 62 20.20 3.44 13.52
CA ILE A 62 20.70 4.76 13.89
C ILE A 62 20.35 5.78 12.81
N ASN A 63 19.89 6.96 13.23
CA ASN A 63 19.51 8.08 12.36
C ASN A 63 18.42 7.76 11.33
N SER A 64 17.56 6.78 11.58
CA SER A 64 16.45 6.45 10.72
C SER A 64 15.25 5.90 11.47
N PHE A 65 14.08 6.01 10.86
CA PHE A 65 12.85 5.45 11.39
C PHE A 65 11.93 4.97 10.27
N GLU A 66 11.05 4.06 10.63
CA GLU A 66 10.02 3.51 9.77
C GLU A 66 8.64 3.90 10.31
N PHE A 67 7.65 3.93 9.43
CA PHE A 67 6.27 4.09 9.85
C PHE A 67 5.34 3.13 9.11
N THR A 68 4.22 2.86 9.77
CA THR A 68 3.04 2.24 9.15
C THR A 68 1.80 3.02 9.56
N ALA A 69 0.86 3.11 8.65
CA ALA A 69 -0.47 3.65 8.89
C ALA A 69 -1.50 2.69 8.31
N GLN A 70 -2.60 2.44 9.01
CA GLN A 70 -3.64 1.54 8.53
C GLN A 70 -5.03 1.95 9.00
N SER A 71 -6.01 1.68 8.16
CA SER A 71 -7.43 1.74 8.43
C SER A 71 -8.15 0.48 7.95
N LEU A 72 -9.39 0.29 8.39
CA LEU A 72 -10.26 -0.80 7.94
C LEU A 72 -10.94 -0.42 6.63
N GLY A 73 -11.14 -1.42 5.76
CA GLY A 73 -11.88 -1.26 4.51
C GLY A 73 -11.27 -2.07 3.38
N GLY A 74 -10.20 -1.55 2.80
CA GLY A 74 -9.46 -2.21 1.74
C GLY A 74 -10.30 -2.54 0.51
N TYR A 75 -9.87 -3.53 -0.25
CA TYR A 75 -10.60 -3.99 -1.44
C TYR A 75 -12.01 -4.51 -1.15
N SER A 76 -12.40 -4.70 0.12
CA SER A 76 -13.73 -5.18 0.46
C SER A 76 -14.84 -4.24 -0.01
N HIS A 77 -14.56 -2.94 -0.07
CA HIS A 77 -15.50 -1.91 -0.50
C HIS A 77 -15.66 -1.79 -2.03
N ALA A 78 -14.72 -2.31 -2.82
CA ALA A 78 -14.85 -2.26 -4.27
C ALA A 78 -16.04 -3.10 -4.76
N SER A 79 -16.81 -2.60 -5.71
CA SER A 79 -17.78 -3.40 -6.45
C SER A 79 -17.07 -4.43 -7.34
N LEU A 80 -17.76 -5.47 -7.81
CA LEU A 80 -17.16 -6.46 -8.71
C LEU A 80 -16.80 -5.84 -10.07
N ASP A 81 -17.57 -4.85 -10.54
CA ASP A 81 -17.35 -4.19 -11.83
C ASP A 81 -16.12 -3.29 -11.81
N GLU A 82 -15.79 -2.73 -10.63
CA GLU A 82 -14.63 -1.87 -10.45
C GLU A 82 -13.39 -2.61 -9.97
N TYR A 83 -13.54 -3.89 -9.61
CA TYR A 83 -12.52 -4.64 -8.88
C TYR A 83 -11.16 -4.69 -9.60
N HIS A 84 -11.15 -4.83 -10.94
CA HIS A 84 -9.91 -4.82 -11.72
C HIS A 84 -9.21 -3.45 -11.66
N SER A 85 -9.98 -2.35 -11.71
CA SER A 85 -9.44 -0.99 -11.57
C SER A 85 -8.86 -0.77 -10.19
N VAL A 86 -9.64 -1.11 -9.16
CA VAL A 86 -9.25 -0.91 -7.76
C VAL A 86 -8.02 -1.75 -7.39
N LYS A 87 -7.92 -2.98 -7.90
CA LYS A 87 -6.76 -3.85 -7.66
C LYS A 87 -5.47 -3.34 -8.31
N SER A 88 -5.56 -2.43 -9.27
CA SER A 88 -4.41 -1.81 -9.94
C SER A 88 -3.98 -0.49 -9.29
N THR A 89 -4.67 -0.04 -8.23
CA THR A 89 -4.51 1.30 -7.65
C THR A 89 -3.15 1.47 -7.00
N ASP A 90 -2.73 0.55 -6.15
CA ASP A 90 -1.45 0.63 -5.43
C ASP A 90 -0.24 0.54 -6.36
N ASP A 91 -0.26 -0.34 -7.35
CA ASP A 91 0.79 -0.42 -8.37
C ASP A 91 0.91 0.89 -9.16
N LEU A 92 -0.21 1.40 -9.67
CA LEU A 92 -0.22 2.67 -10.41
C LEU A 92 0.32 3.82 -9.56
N ILE A 93 -0.12 3.94 -8.32
CA ILE A 93 0.28 5.03 -7.42
C ILE A 93 1.75 4.93 -7.01
N ASN A 94 2.22 3.74 -6.62
CA ASN A 94 3.58 3.59 -6.11
C ASN A 94 4.64 3.66 -7.21
N TYR A 95 4.34 3.12 -8.40
CA TYR A 95 5.37 2.95 -9.43
C TYR A 95 5.27 3.94 -10.59
N TRP A 96 4.09 4.56 -10.82
CA TRP A 96 3.85 5.39 -11.99
C TRP A 96 3.51 6.84 -11.67
N LEU A 97 2.88 7.10 -10.53
CA LEU A 97 2.47 8.43 -10.11
C LEU A 97 3.45 9.04 -9.09
N GLY A 98 3.38 10.35 -8.93
CA GLY A 98 4.07 11.08 -7.88
C GLY A 98 3.19 11.26 -6.63
N TYR A 99 3.26 12.45 -6.05
CA TYR A 99 2.52 12.82 -4.83
C TYR A 99 1.79 14.15 -5.05
N GLY A 100 0.50 14.17 -4.80
CA GLY A 100 -0.32 15.35 -5.04
C GLY A 100 -0.23 15.81 -6.50
N SER A 101 0.19 17.04 -6.74
CA SER A 101 0.39 17.60 -8.09
C SER A 101 1.78 17.33 -8.68
N PHE A 102 2.69 16.72 -7.94
CA PHE A 102 4.06 16.45 -8.41
C PHE A 102 4.14 15.12 -9.13
N SER A 103 4.83 15.09 -10.26
CA SER A 103 5.21 13.87 -10.95
C SER A 103 6.26 13.07 -10.16
N LYS A 104 6.44 11.81 -10.52
CA LYS A 104 7.47 10.95 -9.89
C LYS A 104 8.89 11.51 -10.04
N SER A 105 9.20 12.09 -11.19
CA SER A 105 10.51 12.71 -11.44
C SER A 105 10.73 13.97 -10.62
N GLU A 106 9.71 14.82 -10.47
CA GLU A 106 9.78 16.01 -9.62
C GLU A 106 10.01 15.65 -8.15
N ILE A 107 9.29 14.65 -7.65
CA ILE A 107 9.49 14.17 -6.27
C ILE A 107 10.90 13.64 -6.06
N LYS A 108 11.41 12.80 -6.96
CA LYS A 108 12.77 12.23 -6.86
C LYS A 108 13.86 13.29 -6.72
N ASN A 109 13.61 14.50 -7.23
CA ASN A 109 14.55 15.60 -7.17
C ASN A 109 14.39 16.51 -5.96
N LYS A 110 13.25 16.40 -5.26
CA LYS A 110 12.89 17.27 -4.12
C LYS A 110 13.13 16.63 -2.77
N ILE A 111 13.23 15.31 -2.72
CA ILE A 111 13.35 14.56 -1.46
C ILE A 111 14.59 13.66 -1.49
N ASP A 112 15.08 13.31 -0.30
CA ASP A 112 16.12 12.29 -0.13
C ASP A 112 15.63 10.93 -0.66
N GLU A 113 16.50 10.20 -1.38
CA GLU A 113 16.15 8.90 -1.98
C GLU A 113 15.76 7.81 -0.98
N GLN A 114 16.08 8.00 0.30
CA GLN A 114 15.71 7.11 1.41
C GLN A 114 14.40 7.52 2.09
N THR A 115 13.77 8.62 1.64
CA THR A 115 12.47 9.05 2.13
C THR A 115 11.39 8.53 1.20
N GLU A 116 10.54 7.62 1.68
CA GLU A 116 9.48 7.02 0.88
C GLU A 116 8.18 6.83 1.66
N VAL A 117 7.06 6.94 0.95
CA VAL A 117 5.71 6.61 1.44
C VAL A 117 5.02 5.75 0.40
N ASN A 118 4.97 4.46 0.64
CA ASN A 118 4.29 3.49 -0.20
C ASN A 118 2.87 3.25 0.30
N MET A 119 1.93 3.19 -0.63
CA MET A 119 0.55 2.84 -0.35
C MET A 119 0.33 1.34 -0.55
N TRP A 120 -0.58 0.77 0.20
CA TRP A 120 -1.00 -0.62 0.01
C TRP A 120 -2.49 -0.81 0.31
N PHE A 121 -3.08 -1.73 -0.42
CA PHE A 121 -4.40 -2.27 -0.14
C PHE A 121 -4.32 -3.77 0.13
N SER A 122 -5.11 -4.23 1.07
CA SER A 122 -5.39 -5.63 1.29
C SER A 122 -6.89 -5.88 1.18
N ARG A 123 -7.32 -7.11 1.43
CA ARG A 123 -8.75 -7.44 1.39
C ARG A 123 -9.58 -6.57 2.33
N PHE A 124 -9.10 -6.30 3.53
CA PHE A 124 -9.85 -5.67 4.62
C PHE A 124 -9.21 -4.41 5.20
N TYR A 125 -8.04 -4.03 4.71
CA TYR A 125 -7.29 -2.88 5.19
C TYR A 125 -6.70 -2.11 4.04
N GLU A 126 -6.53 -0.84 4.24
CA GLU A 126 -5.70 0.05 3.45
C GLU A 126 -4.71 0.78 4.33
N GLY A 127 -3.67 1.31 3.72
CA GLY A 127 -2.72 2.10 4.48
C GLY A 127 -1.49 2.52 3.71
N PHE A 128 -0.53 2.97 4.50
CA PHE A 128 0.77 3.43 4.04
C PHE A 128 1.87 2.80 4.90
N ASN A 129 3.03 2.67 4.32
CA ASN A 129 4.26 2.38 5.03
C ASN A 129 5.42 3.11 4.37
N GLY A 130 6.49 3.30 5.10
CA GLY A 130 7.66 3.98 4.56
C GLY A 130 8.72 4.21 5.61
N SER A 131 9.74 4.93 5.20
CA SER A 131 10.91 5.22 6.01
C SER A 131 11.51 6.58 5.67
N ALA A 132 12.31 7.12 6.57
CA ALA A 132 13.13 8.30 6.34
C ALA A 132 14.35 8.30 7.28
N LYS A 133 15.38 9.07 6.91
CA LYS A 133 16.37 9.51 7.88
C LYS A 133 15.72 10.44 8.90
N THR A 134 16.24 10.46 10.11
CA THR A 134 15.71 11.33 11.19
C THR A 134 15.75 12.81 10.79
N GLU A 135 16.80 13.25 10.12
CA GLU A 135 16.95 14.62 9.62
C GLU A 135 15.89 15.01 8.57
N ASN A 136 15.32 14.04 7.86
CA ASN A 136 14.33 14.22 6.81
C ASN A 136 12.88 13.91 7.29
N ALA A 137 12.67 13.86 8.60
CA ALA A 137 11.35 13.54 9.18
C ALA A 137 10.25 14.45 8.65
N GLU A 138 10.49 15.76 8.52
CA GLU A 138 9.49 16.69 8.01
C GLU A 138 9.09 16.39 6.57
N GLU A 139 10.04 15.94 5.73
CA GLU A 139 9.76 15.53 4.34
C GLU A 139 8.82 14.33 4.31
N LEU A 140 9.06 13.32 5.13
CA LEU A 140 8.18 12.14 5.24
C LEU A 140 6.75 12.57 5.61
N PHE A 141 6.58 13.44 6.59
CA PHE A 141 5.27 13.92 7.00
C PHE A 141 4.57 14.73 5.90
N LYS A 142 5.30 15.52 5.09
CA LYS A 142 4.77 16.18 3.90
C LYS A 142 4.28 15.18 2.86
N LEU A 143 5.04 14.10 2.61
CA LEU A 143 4.63 13.04 1.70
C LEU A 143 3.38 12.29 2.19
N ILE A 144 3.31 11.97 3.49
CA ILE A 144 2.09 11.39 4.09
C ILE A 144 0.91 12.33 3.84
N TYR A 145 1.06 13.63 4.09
CA TYR A 145 -0.01 14.60 3.85
C TYR A 145 -0.46 14.60 2.37
N LEU A 146 0.48 14.56 1.43
CA LEU A 146 0.17 14.53 0.00
C LEU A 146 -0.56 13.25 -0.42
N ARG A 147 -0.36 12.12 0.27
CA ARG A 147 -1.13 10.88 0.04
C ARG A 147 -2.60 10.99 0.43
N PHE A 148 -2.97 11.89 1.33
CA PHE A 148 -4.37 12.19 1.65
C PHE A 148 -4.95 13.31 0.79
N SER A 149 -4.20 13.82 -0.20
CA SER A 149 -4.70 14.77 -1.16
C SER A 149 -5.49 14.07 -2.28
N PRO A 150 -6.44 14.75 -2.93
CA PRO A 150 -7.16 14.17 -4.06
C PRO A 150 -6.21 13.64 -5.14
N LEU A 151 -6.50 12.43 -5.63
CA LEU A 151 -5.67 11.76 -6.62
C LEU A 151 -5.87 12.38 -8.01
N GLU A 152 -4.79 12.85 -8.60
CA GLU A 152 -4.76 13.25 -10.00
C GLU A 152 -3.95 12.24 -10.82
N ILE A 153 -4.51 11.80 -11.95
CA ILE A 153 -3.88 10.82 -12.84
C ILE A 153 -3.77 11.43 -14.23
N ASP A 154 -2.55 11.62 -14.68
CA ASP A 154 -2.31 12.01 -16.07
C ASP A 154 -2.70 10.87 -17.02
N LYS A 155 -3.42 11.24 -18.11
CA LYS A 155 -3.93 10.25 -19.07
C LYS A 155 -2.82 9.53 -19.82
N VAL A 156 -1.70 10.20 -20.11
CA VAL A 156 -0.56 9.59 -20.81
C VAL A 156 0.13 8.60 -19.88
N VAL A 157 0.33 8.96 -18.62
CA VAL A 157 0.89 8.06 -17.60
C VAL A 157 0.00 6.82 -17.44
N PHE A 158 -1.31 7.01 -17.36
CA PHE A 158 -2.25 5.90 -17.28
C PHE A 158 -2.20 4.99 -18.51
N GLN A 159 -2.15 5.55 -19.72
CA GLN A 159 -2.04 4.75 -20.95
C GLN A 159 -0.73 3.96 -21.00
N ASN A 160 0.38 4.57 -20.57
CA ASN A 160 1.69 3.88 -20.49
C ASN A 160 1.64 2.73 -19.47
N TYR A 161 0.96 2.92 -18.35
CA TYR A 161 0.74 1.86 -17.35
C TYR A 161 -0.07 0.69 -17.94
N ILE A 162 -1.16 0.97 -18.65
CA ILE A 162 -1.95 -0.09 -19.29
C ILE A 162 -1.12 -0.84 -20.35
N SER A 163 -0.34 -0.13 -21.17
CA SER A 163 0.56 -0.75 -22.14
C SER A 163 1.61 -1.64 -21.49
N PHE A 164 2.15 -1.22 -20.35
CA PHE A 164 3.08 -2.03 -19.55
C PHE A 164 2.40 -3.32 -19.06
N LEU A 165 1.18 -3.22 -18.50
CA LEU A 165 0.42 -4.40 -18.05
C LEU A 165 0.12 -5.37 -19.20
N GLU A 166 -0.19 -4.84 -20.39
CA GLU A 166 -0.40 -5.66 -21.58
C GLU A 166 0.84 -6.45 -21.98
N GLU A 167 2.00 -5.81 -21.91
CA GLU A 167 3.28 -6.46 -22.19
C GLU A 167 3.61 -7.52 -21.13
N GLU A 168 3.43 -7.23 -19.86
CA GLU A 168 3.58 -8.22 -18.79
C GLU A 168 2.70 -9.44 -19.02
N LYS A 169 1.41 -9.24 -19.33
CA LYS A 169 0.47 -10.34 -19.57
C LYS A 169 0.78 -11.17 -20.81
N ARG A 170 1.37 -10.56 -21.84
CA ARG A 170 1.90 -11.31 -23.00
C ARG A 170 3.09 -12.18 -22.60
N ASN A 171 3.99 -11.63 -21.77
CA ASN A 171 5.19 -12.33 -21.32
C ASN A 171 4.87 -13.43 -20.28
N GLU A 172 3.87 -13.24 -19.40
CA GLU A 172 3.39 -14.29 -18.49
C GLU A 172 2.95 -15.56 -19.23
N LYS A 173 2.26 -15.42 -20.37
CA LYS A 173 1.86 -16.56 -21.20
C LYS A 173 3.04 -17.39 -21.70
N LEU A 174 4.22 -16.78 -21.82
CA LEU A 174 5.44 -17.46 -22.23
C LEU A 174 6.19 -18.12 -21.05
N ASN A 175 5.99 -17.62 -19.82
CA ASN A 175 6.76 -17.99 -18.63
C ASN A 175 5.97 -18.73 -17.54
N ASN A 176 4.97 -19.42 -17.81
CA ASN A 176 4.12 -20.36 -17.01
C ASN A 176 4.58 -20.79 -15.59
N LYS A 177 5.41 -20.05 -14.87
CA LYS A 177 5.97 -20.49 -13.58
C LYS A 177 4.95 -20.51 -12.44
N ASP A 178 3.96 -19.60 -12.46
CA ASP A 178 3.06 -19.37 -11.32
C ASP A 178 1.64 -19.93 -11.47
N GLU A 179 1.38 -20.70 -12.55
CA GLU A 179 0.03 -21.24 -12.78
C GLU A 179 -0.45 -22.13 -11.63
N PHE A 180 0.44 -22.92 -11.03
CA PHE A 180 0.08 -23.78 -9.90
C PHE A 180 -0.36 -22.96 -8.69
N SER A 181 0.44 -21.97 -8.29
CA SER A 181 0.13 -21.08 -7.16
C SER A 181 -1.17 -20.30 -7.38
N THR A 182 -1.36 -19.80 -8.60
CA THR A 182 -2.59 -19.11 -9.00
C THR A 182 -3.81 -20.02 -8.86
N LYS A 183 -3.75 -21.26 -9.38
CA LYS A 183 -4.85 -22.22 -9.25
C LYS A 183 -5.10 -22.64 -7.82
N VAL A 184 -4.06 -22.82 -7.00
CA VAL A 184 -4.21 -23.08 -5.56
C VAL A 184 -5.02 -21.95 -4.92
N PHE A 185 -4.66 -20.70 -5.21
CA PHE A 185 -5.35 -19.55 -4.63
C PHE A 185 -6.82 -19.42 -5.11
N GLU A 186 -7.07 -19.60 -6.40
CA GLU A 186 -8.41 -19.57 -6.98
C GLU A 186 -9.32 -20.66 -6.38
N GLU A 187 -8.80 -21.88 -6.23
CA GLU A 187 -9.51 -22.99 -5.59
C GLU A 187 -9.79 -22.74 -4.10
N LEU A 188 -8.83 -22.17 -3.37
CA LEU A 188 -9.03 -21.77 -1.98
C LEU A 188 -10.18 -20.79 -1.82
N CYS A 189 -10.38 -19.93 -2.80
CA CYS A 189 -11.49 -18.97 -2.86
C CYS A 189 -12.75 -19.53 -3.56
N LYS A 190 -12.80 -20.83 -3.87
CA LYS A 190 -13.88 -21.45 -4.67
C LYS A 190 -14.17 -20.69 -5.98
N ASN A 191 -13.13 -20.28 -6.67
CA ASN A 191 -13.20 -19.52 -7.91
C ASN A 191 -14.00 -18.21 -7.80
N HIS A 192 -14.08 -17.62 -6.61
CA HIS A 192 -14.75 -16.33 -6.43
C HIS A 192 -14.08 -15.25 -7.29
N ASN A 193 -14.86 -14.37 -7.92
CA ASN A 193 -14.34 -13.37 -8.85
C ASN A 193 -13.24 -12.46 -8.27
N ARG A 194 -13.28 -12.14 -6.97
CA ARG A 194 -12.24 -11.35 -6.29
C ARG A 194 -10.90 -12.06 -6.10
N CYS A 195 -10.86 -13.36 -6.30
CA CYS A 195 -9.62 -14.16 -6.17
C CYS A 195 -9.04 -14.55 -7.53
N LYS A 196 -9.74 -14.26 -8.62
CA LYS A 196 -9.21 -14.54 -9.95
C LYS A 196 -8.06 -13.61 -10.28
N SER A 197 -7.04 -14.14 -10.91
CA SER A 197 -5.96 -13.35 -11.48
C SER A 197 -6.50 -12.47 -12.61
N THR A 198 -5.98 -11.26 -12.74
CA THR A 198 -6.29 -10.36 -13.85
C THR A 198 -5.70 -10.95 -15.13
N LYS A 199 -6.55 -11.20 -16.12
CA LYS A 199 -6.14 -11.71 -17.44
C LYS A 199 -5.94 -10.57 -18.42
N PHE A 200 -5.36 -10.86 -19.60
CA PHE A 200 -5.15 -9.87 -20.64
C PHE A 200 -6.46 -9.17 -21.06
N GLU A 201 -7.54 -9.93 -21.22
CA GLU A 201 -8.87 -9.40 -21.57
C GLU A 201 -9.50 -8.51 -20.49
N ASP A 202 -9.06 -8.64 -19.24
CA ASP A 202 -9.56 -7.83 -18.13
C ASP A 202 -8.92 -6.44 -18.07
N LEU A 203 -7.79 -6.24 -18.76
CA LEU A 203 -7.08 -4.94 -18.79
C LEU A 203 -7.95 -3.83 -19.38
N SER A 204 -8.80 -4.15 -20.36
CA SER A 204 -9.77 -3.21 -20.94
C SER A 204 -10.84 -2.72 -19.94
N LYS A 205 -11.02 -3.42 -18.82
CA LYS A 205 -11.96 -3.07 -17.74
C LYS A 205 -11.37 -2.07 -16.73
N ILE A 206 -10.05 -1.85 -16.76
CA ILE A 206 -9.38 -0.91 -15.86
C ILE A 206 -9.72 0.52 -16.29
N LYS A 207 -10.39 1.25 -15.42
CA LYS A 207 -10.88 2.62 -15.67
C LYS A 207 -10.23 3.62 -14.72
N ILE A 208 -9.68 4.67 -15.31
CA ILE A 208 -9.02 5.76 -14.56
C ILE A 208 -9.94 6.40 -13.51
N ASN A 209 -11.22 6.61 -13.84
CA ASN A 209 -12.18 7.21 -12.91
C ASN A 209 -12.47 6.28 -11.71
N SER A 210 -12.63 4.97 -11.94
CA SER A 210 -12.84 4.02 -10.85
C SER A 210 -11.66 3.98 -9.87
N ILE A 211 -10.43 4.13 -10.37
CA ILE A 211 -9.24 4.25 -9.52
C ILE A 211 -9.29 5.55 -8.70
N LYS A 212 -9.57 6.69 -9.36
CA LYS A 212 -9.66 8.01 -8.69
C LYS A 212 -10.75 8.02 -7.63
N ASP A 213 -11.94 7.57 -7.98
CA ASP A 213 -13.12 7.59 -7.10
C ASP A 213 -12.90 6.70 -5.88
N PHE A 214 -12.37 5.50 -6.09
CA PHE A 214 -12.05 4.58 -5.01
C PHE A 214 -10.98 5.17 -4.07
N TYR A 215 -9.86 5.66 -4.62
CA TYR A 215 -8.80 6.27 -3.81
C TYR A 215 -9.32 7.45 -3.00
N ASN A 216 -10.01 8.38 -3.67
CA ASN A 216 -10.51 9.59 -3.03
C ASN A 216 -11.54 9.27 -1.93
N ASP A 217 -12.37 8.24 -2.12
CA ASP A 217 -13.27 7.77 -1.07
C ASP A 217 -12.50 7.19 0.12
N ARG A 218 -11.52 6.30 -0.13
CA ARG A 218 -10.79 5.62 0.95
C ARG A 218 -9.95 6.58 1.80
N PHE A 219 -9.40 7.63 1.22
CA PHE A 219 -8.54 8.61 1.90
C PHE A 219 -9.22 9.96 2.17
N ALA A 220 -10.56 10.03 2.05
CA ALA A 220 -11.34 11.21 2.43
C ALA A 220 -11.39 11.44 3.94
N ASP A 221 -11.16 10.41 4.73
CA ASP A 221 -11.17 10.45 6.19
C ASP A 221 -9.93 9.78 6.79
N SER A 222 -9.24 10.51 7.64
CA SER A 222 -8.10 9.99 8.37
C SER A 222 -8.42 9.61 9.82
N SER A 223 -9.65 9.84 10.27
CA SER A 223 -10.02 9.78 11.70
C SER A 223 -9.95 8.40 12.33
N ASP A 224 -10.01 7.33 11.52
CA ASP A 224 -9.89 5.94 11.96
C ASP A 224 -8.52 5.31 11.65
N PHE A 225 -7.60 6.10 11.08
CA PHE A 225 -6.24 5.63 10.87
C PHE A 225 -5.45 5.50 12.18
N VAL A 226 -4.70 4.41 12.23
CA VAL A 226 -3.70 4.16 13.28
C VAL A 226 -2.32 4.24 12.66
N PHE A 227 -1.52 5.20 13.12
CA PHE A 227 -0.13 5.37 12.73
C PHE A 227 0.80 4.77 13.77
N SER A 228 1.90 4.19 13.34
CA SER A 228 2.98 3.71 14.20
C SER A 228 4.32 4.14 13.64
N PHE A 229 5.14 4.80 14.44
CA PHE A 229 6.49 5.21 14.10
C PHE A 229 7.48 4.49 15.02
N VAL A 230 8.52 3.89 14.46
CA VAL A 230 9.52 3.11 15.17
C VAL A 230 10.91 3.47 14.64
N GLY A 231 11.83 3.86 15.51
CA GLY A 231 13.20 4.16 15.10
C GLY A 231 13.91 5.18 15.98
N ASP A 232 14.94 5.77 15.44
CA ASP A 232 15.78 6.76 16.09
C ASP A 232 15.29 8.17 15.76
N PHE A 233 14.54 8.77 16.66
CA PHE A 233 13.98 10.13 16.54
C PHE A 233 13.80 10.76 17.93
N GLU A 234 13.68 12.08 17.97
CA GLU A 234 13.31 12.81 19.18
C GLU A 234 11.78 12.89 19.30
N ILE A 235 11.28 12.57 20.51
CA ILE A 235 9.83 12.46 20.76
C ILE A 235 9.12 13.81 20.54
N ASP A 236 9.73 14.91 20.97
CA ASP A 236 9.11 16.25 20.87
C ASP A 236 9.04 16.73 19.40
N ASP A 237 10.05 16.43 18.59
CA ASP A 237 10.03 16.72 17.15
C ASP A 237 8.92 15.92 16.46
N MET A 238 8.79 14.62 16.77
CA MET A 238 7.72 13.80 16.24
C MET A 238 6.34 14.32 16.64
N LYS A 239 6.14 14.70 17.91
CA LYS A 239 4.88 15.30 18.35
C LYS A 239 4.56 16.59 17.58
N PHE A 240 5.57 17.42 17.31
CA PHE A 240 5.39 18.63 16.51
C PHE A 240 4.93 18.31 15.09
N TYR A 241 5.59 17.38 14.40
CA TYR A 241 5.20 16.99 13.04
C TYR A 241 3.84 16.28 13.00
N ILE A 242 3.55 15.43 13.98
CA ILE A 242 2.25 14.75 14.11
C ILE A 242 1.13 15.79 14.22
N GLN A 243 1.24 16.77 15.12
CA GLN A 243 0.21 17.81 15.26
C GLN A 243 0.06 18.65 13.99
N LYS A 244 1.18 19.01 13.35
CA LYS A 244 1.22 19.87 12.17
C LYS A 244 0.65 19.16 10.93
N TYR A 245 1.08 17.94 10.64
CA TYR A 245 0.78 17.24 9.41
C TYR A 245 -0.37 16.24 9.56
N LEU A 246 -0.29 15.29 10.49
CA LEU A 246 -1.36 14.32 10.70
C LEU A 246 -2.61 15.00 11.27
N GLY A 247 -2.43 15.96 12.17
CA GLY A 247 -3.53 16.75 12.69
C GLY A 247 -4.27 17.58 11.64
N SER A 248 -3.64 17.85 10.49
CA SER A 248 -4.23 18.61 9.37
C SER A 248 -4.82 17.74 8.27
N LEU A 249 -4.80 16.40 8.42
CA LEU A 249 -5.38 15.48 7.45
C LEU A 249 -6.91 15.62 7.39
N PRO A 250 -7.52 15.30 6.24
CA PRO A 250 -8.97 15.39 6.09
C PRO A 250 -9.67 14.50 7.12
N ASN A 251 -10.77 15.02 7.67
CA ASN A 251 -11.57 14.33 8.68
C ASN A 251 -13.05 14.63 8.45
N ILE A 252 -13.82 13.61 8.14
CA ILE A 252 -15.28 13.65 8.06
C ILE A 252 -15.94 12.80 9.17
N ASN A 253 -15.14 12.28 10.10
CA ASN A 253 -15.54 11.46 11.24
C ASN A 253 -16.35 10.22 10.81
N ARG A 254 -15.94 9.58 9.72
CA ARG A 254 -16.54 8.36 9.19
C ARG A 254 -15.92 7.17 9.92
N LYS A 255 -16.74 6.42 10.65
CA LYS A 255 -16.28 5.15 11.25
C LYS A 255 -16.41 4.04 10.23
N GLU A 256 -15.30 3.56 9.75
CA GLU A 256 -15.28 2.52 8.73
C GLU A 256 -15.10 1.13 9.31
N SER A 257 -15.57 0.16 8.53
CA SER A 257 -15.32 -1.27 8.74
C SER A 257 -15.14 -1.94 7.39
N TYR A 258 -14.63 -3.16 7.38
CA TYR A 258 -14.58 -3.94 6.16
C TYR A 258 -15.94 -4.58 5.83
N ILE A 259 -16.16 -4.87 4.55
CA ILE A 259 -17.32 -5.64 4.08
C ILE A 259 -16.89 -7.12 3.97
N ASP A 260 -17.61 -8.02 4.65
CA ASP A 260 -17.40 -9.45 4.41
C ASP A 260 -18.05 -9.87 3.10
N ASN A 261 -17.22 -10.07 2.07
CA ASN A 261 -17.67 -10.49 0.75
C ASN A 261 -17.98 -12.01 0.69
N ASN A 262 -18.08 -12.69 1.82
CA ASN A 262 -18.41 -14.12 1.94
C ASN A 262 -17.50 -15.06 1.12
N ILE A 263 -16.22 -14.72 0.98
CA ILE A 263 -15.21 -15.59 0.39
C ILE A 263 -14.81 -16.63 1.43
N ILE A 264 -15.54 -17.74 1.45
CA ILE A 264 -15.37 -18.79 2.45
C ILE A 264 -14.54 -19.93 1.86
N LEU A 265 -13.42 -20.20 2.51
CA LEU A 265 -12.56 -21.36 2.22
C LEU A 265 -13.06 -22.54 3.06
N ASN A 266 -13.99 -23.33 2.53
CA ASN A 266 -14.48 -24.51 3.22
C ASN A 266 -14.69 -25.70 2.27
N GLY A 267 -14.69 -26.94 2.84
CA GLY A 267 -14.85 -28.17 2.11
C GLY A 267 -13.50 -28.79 1.71
N ARG A 268 -13.57 -29.92 0.98
CA ARG A 268 -12.41 -30.64 0.45
C ARG A 268 -12.36 -30.47 -1.06
N SER A 269 -11.23 -30.02 -1.58
CA SER A 269 -10.94 -29.95 -3.01
C SER A 269 -9.60 -30.59 -3.29
N THR A 270 -9.47 -31.20 -4.46
CA THR A 270 -8.21 -31.76 -4.96
C THR A 270 -8.13 -31.45 -6.43
N PHE A 271 -7.02 -30.88 -6.88
CA PHE A 271 -6.78 -30.63 -8.29
C PHE A 271 -5.33 -30.94 -8.64
N GLU A 272 -5.08 -31.12 -9.92
CA GLU A 272 -3.77 -31.41 -10.48
C GLU A 272 -3.47 -30.46 -11.62
N VAL A 273 -2.23 -29.94 -11.69
CA VAL A 273 -1.71 -29.17 -12.81
C VAL A 273 -0.57 -29.95 -13.43
N LYS A 274 -0.73 -30.38 -14.67
CA LYS A 274 0.29 -31.12 -15.43
C LYS A 274 1.03 -30.16 -16.36
N LYS A 275 2.35 -30.11 -16.24
CA LYS A 275 3.25 -29.40 -17.14
C LYS A 275 4.38 -30.34 -17.55
N ASN A 276 4.70 -30.35 -18.84
CA ASN A 276 5.72 -31.25 -19.37
C ASN A 276 7.08 -30.56 -19.56
N THR A 277 7.40 -29.54 -18.76
CA THR A 277 8.61 -28.72 -18.94
C THR A 277 9.78 -29.15 -18.09
N GLU A 278 9.55 -29.75 -16.93
CA GLU A 278 10.61 -30.17 -15.99
C GLU A 278 10.17 -31.43 -15.22
N ASN A 279 11.15 -32.28 -14.86
CA ASN A 279 10.91 -33.47 -13.99
C ASN A 279 10.80 -33.04 -12.52
N LYS A 280 9.85 -32.17 -12.19
CA LYS A 280 9.57 -31.72 -10.83
C LYS A 280 8.09 -31.90 -10.49
N ALA A 281 7.83 -32.28 -9.24
CA ALA A 281 6.48 -32.30 -8.68
C ALA A 281 6.43 -31.38 -7.44
N SER A 282 5.35 -30.63 -7.31
CA SER A 282 5.06 -29.83 -6.12
C SER A 282 3.71 -30.26 -5.55
N ILE A 283 3.65 -30.44 -4.24
CA ILE A 283 2.42 -30.78 -3.53
C ILE A 283 2.15 -29.68 -2.51
N SER A 284 0.92 -29.21 -2.46
CA SER A 284 0.46 -28.25 -1.46
C SER A 284 -0.73 -28.81 -0.69
N TYR A 285 -0.63 -28.88 0.63
CA TYR A 285 -1.75 -29.18 1.52
C TYR A 285 -2.19 -27.91 2.23
N VAL A 286 -3.44 -27.53 2.05
CA VAL A 286 -3.99 -26.33 2.68
C VAL A 286 -5.14 -26.69 3.60
N PHE A 287 -5.05 -26.26 4.84
CA PHE A 287 -6.09 -26.43 5.86
C PHE A 287 -6.68 -25.08 6.21
N SER A 288 -7.99 -24.97 6.20
CA SER A 288 -8.71 -23.76 6.62
C SER A 288 -9.66 -24.05 7.77
N SER A 289 -9.77 -23.12 8.70
CA SER A 289 -10.63 -23.23 9.88
C SER A 289 -11.05 -21.84 10.36
N LYS A 290 -12.16 -21.79 11.10
CA LYS A 290 -12.48 -20.56 11.87
C LYS A 290 -11.39 -20.34 12.92
N PHE A 291 -10.92 -19.11 13.01
CA PHE A 291 -9.80 -18.76 13.86
C PHE A 291 -10.08 -17.48 14.65
N THR A 292 -9.85 -17.56 15.97
CA THR A 292 -9.85 -16.36 16.81
C THR A 292 -8.43 -15.83 16.91
N ASN A 293 -8.22 -14.58 16.45
CA ASN A 293 -6.90 -13.96 16.35
C ASN A 293 -6.32 -13.54 17.71
N LEU A 294 -6.02 -14.53 18.57
CA LEU A 294 -5.30 -14.36 19.82
C LEU A 294 -3.83 -14.75 19.66
N ALA A 295 -2.93 -14.08 20.38
CA ALA A 295 -1.49 -14.36 20.32
C ALA A 295 -1.15 -15.86 20.54
N LYS A 296 -1.81 -16.50 21.53
CA LYS A 296 -1.67 -17.93 21.79
C LYS A 296 -2.06 -18.80 20.59
N ASN A 297 -3.17 -18.49 19.94
CA ASN A 297 -3.67 -19.27 18.81
C ASN A 297 -2.73 -19.09 17.59
N ARG A 298 -2.22 -17.88 17.34
CA ARG A 298 -1.22 -17.64 16.29
C ARG A 298 0.04 -18.46 16.51
N ALA A 299 0.58 -18.47 17.74
CA ALA A 299 1.75 -19.26 18.08
C ALA A 299 1.51 -20.75 17.88
N THR A 300 0.33 -21.27 18.26
CA THR A 300 -0.04 -22.68 18.07
C THR A 300 -0.07 -23.06 16.58
N ILE A 301 -0.71 -22.23 15.73
CA ILE A 301 -0.76 -22.49 14.28
C ILE A 301 0.63 -22.41 13.66
N TYR A 302 1.44 -21.41 14.04
CA TYR A 302 2.81 -21.31 13.56
C TYR A 302 3.64 -22.55 13.89
N LEU A 303 3.58 -23.03 15.13
CA LEU A 303 4.26 -24.24 15.56
C LEU A 303 3.76 -25.48 14.81
N ALA A 304 2.44 -25.63 14.67
CA ALA A 304 1.85 -26.76 13.93
C ALA A 304 2.32 -26.76 12.46
N ASN A 305 2.31 -25.60 11.79
CA ASN A 305 2.79 -25.47 10.43
C ASN A 305 4.28 -25.77 10.31
N THR A 306 5.09 -25.33 11.28
CA THR A 306 6.54 -25.61 11.30
C THR A 306 6.82 -27.10 11.44
N ILE A 307 6.04 -27.82 12.28
CA ILE A 307 6.18 -29.26 12.46
C ILE A 307 5.76 -29.99 11.17
N LEU A 308 4.60 -29.65 10.60
CA LEU A 308 4.09 -30.28 9.38
C LEU A 308 5.04 -30.12 8.18
N ASN A 309 5.73 -28.98 8.07
CA ASN A 309 6.69 -28.74 7.00
C ASN A 309 8.05 -29.46 7.20
N ARG A 310 8.28 -30.08 8.35
CA ARG A 310 9.49 -30.84 8.65
C ARG A 310 9.30 -32.37 8.58
N LEU A 311 8.05 -32.81 8.50
CA LEU A 311 7.68 -34.24 8.31
C LEU A 311 7.65 -34.59 6.82
#